data_62fc4910262725c60088dc4ebbf882b5
#
_entry.id   62fc4910262725c60088dc4ebbf882b5
#
_cell.length_a   1.000
_cell.length_b   1.000
_cell.length_c   1.000
_cell.angle_alpha   90.00
_cell.angle_beta   90.00
_cell.angle_gamma   90.00
#
_symmetry.space_group_name_H-M   'P 1'
#
loop_
_entity.id
_entity.type
_entity.pdbx_description
1 polymer ?
#
loop_
_entity_poly.entity_id
_entity_poly.type
_entity_poly.pdbx_seq_one_letter_code
_entity_poly.pdbx_strand_id
1 'polypeptide(L)'
;SKPKRTIKIIGERDIELNLSNPAHHERIASIGKALSSPIRLQILALLKDCAMSVQEIAHILNIPVSSTAVHIRCLEDAQLIITEVQPGNHGSMRVCICSMQTFTLSTVNPELSAVDNSVSIEMPIGHYFQCKIEPTCGLADENGAIDMYDSPSSFYSPNRTKAQLLWFRQGLSLIHISEP
;
A
#
# COMPACT_ATOMS: atom_id res chain seq x y z
N SER A 1 -21.70 13.54 25.15
CA SER A 1 -20.49 12.88 24.66
C SER A 1 -20.58 11.40 25.04
N LYS A 2 -20.71 10.53 24.02
CA LYS A 2 -20.71 9.07 24.25
C LYS A 2 -19.31 8.63 24.73
N PRO A 3 -19.21 7.72 25.70
CA PRO A 3 -17.92 7.20 26.14
C PRO A 3 -17.20 6.56 24.96
N LYS A 4 -15.94 6.93 24.77
CA LYS A 4 -15.08 6.36 23.73
C LYS A 4 -14.82 4.89 24.11
N ARG A 5 -15.44 3.96 23.39
CA ARG A 5 -15.19 2.53 23.59
C ARG A 5 -13.83 2.20 23.00
N THR A 6 -13.01 1.52 23.77
CA THR A 6 -11.67 1.14 23.33
C THR A 6 -11.59 -0.39 23.34
N ILE A 7 -11.31 -0.96 22.18
CA ILE A 7 -10.91 -2.36 22.02
C ILE A 7 -9.40 -2.34 21.75
N LYS A 8 -8.65 -3.11 22.54
CA LYS A 8 -7.20 -3.22 22.34
C LYS A 8 -6.93 -4.24 21.22
N ILE A 9 -6.49 -3.76 20.07
CA ILE A 9 -6.05 -4.63 18.99
C ILE A 9 -4.61 -5.04 19.28
N ILE A 10 -4.39 -6.34 19.43
CA ILE A 10 -3.06 -6.94 19.64
C ILE A 10 -2.74 -7.74 18.39
N GLY A 11 -1.62 -7.41 17.74
CA GLY A 11 -1.15 -8.12 16.55
C GLY A 11 -0.92 -7.23 15.33
N GLU A 12 -0.46 -7.86 14.29
CA GLU A 12 -0.18 -7.23 12.99
C GLU A 12 -1.50 -6.85 12.31
N ARG A 13 -1.60 -5.60 11.89
CA ARG A 13 -2.83 -5.05 11.27
C ARG A 13 -2.77 -5.08 9.74
N ASP A 14 -1.62 -5.41 9.20
CA ASP A 14 -1.40 -5.51 7.76
C ASP A 14 -1.54 -6.97 7.33
N ILE A 15 -2.34 -7.19 6.29
CA ILE A 15 -2.59 -8.52 5.72
C ILE A 15 -1.91 -8.56 4.36
N GLU A 16 -0.86 -9.36 4.26
CA GLU A 16 -0.15 -9.61 3.00
C GLU A 16 -0.39 -11.04 2.55
N LEU A 17 -1.00 -11.20 1.38
CA LEU A 17 -1.29 -12.50 0.79
C LEU A 17 -0.74 -12.58 -0.64
N ASN A 18 -0.36 -13.77 -1.05
CA ASN A 18 0.21 -14.01 -2.38
C ASN A 18 -0.56 -15.11 -3.09
N LEU A 19 -1.02 -14.83 -4.33
CA LEU A 19 -1.73 -15.79 -5.17
C LEU A 19 -0.88 -17.00 -5.59
N SER A 20 0.43 -16.82 -5.67
CA SER A 20 1.35 -17.92 -6.00
C SER A 20 1.53 -18.93 -4.86
N ASN A 21 1.07 -18.59 -3.64
CA ASN A 21 1.16 -19.48 -2.48
C ASN A 21 -0.20 -20.18 -2.25
N PRO A 22 -0.31 -21.49 -2.49
CA PRO A 22 -1.56 -22.24 -2.30
C PRO A 22 -2.12 -22.16 -0.87
N ALA A 23 -1.26 -22.01 0.15
CA ALA A 23 -1.68 -21.87 1.55
C ALA A 23 -2.49 -20.58 1.80
N HIS A 24 -2.37 -19.58 0.94
CA HIS A 24 -3.11 -18.32 1.07
C HIS A 24 -4.48 -18.35 0.36
N HIS A 25 -4.77 -19.36 -0.50
CA HIS A 25 -5.96 -19.35 -1.35
C HIS A 25 -7.26 -19.36 -0.56
N GLU A 26 -7.35 -20.14 0.50
CA GLU A 26 -8.55 -20.19 1.34
C GLU A 26 -8.81 -18.85 2.01
N ARG A 27 -7.75 -18.21 2.54
CA ARG A 27 -7.85 -16.89 3.17
C ARG A 27 -8.19 -15.79 2.16
N ILE A 28 -7.60 -15.82 0.96
CA ILE A 28 -7.94 -14.92 -0.15
C ILE A 28 -9.42 -15.06 -0.52
N ALA A 29 -9.92 -16.28 -0.66
CA ALA A 29 -11.31 -16.53 -0.97
C ALA A 29 -12.26 -16.02 0.13
N SER A 30 -11.92 -16.24 1.40
CA SER A 30 -12.69 -15.75 2.54
C SER A 30 -12.77 -14.21 2.56
N ILE A 31 -11.62 -13.53 2.39
CA ILE A 31 -11.56 -12.06 2.31
C ILE A 31 -12.34 -11.56 1.09
N GLY A 32 -12.16 -12.18 -0.09
CA GLY A 32 -12.91 -11.84 -1.30
C GLY A 32 -14.41 -11.93 -1.10
N LYS A 33 -14.89 -13.01 -0.47
CA LYS A 33 -16.29 -13.16 -0.08
C LYS A 33 -16.74 -12.05 0.87
N ALA A 34 -15.94 -11.72 1.88
CA ALA A 34 -16.26 -10.67 2.83
C ALA A 34 -16.35 -9.29 2.15
N LEU A 35 -15.47 -8.97 1.24
CA LEU A 35 -15.41 -7.67 0.54
C LEU A 35 -16.38 -7.57 -0.65
N SER A 36 -17.01 -8.64 -1.09
CA SER A 36 -17.91 -8.64 -2.25
C SER A 36 -19.27 -7.96 -2.03
N SER A 37 -19.57 -7.48 -0.81
CA SER A 37 -20.84 -6.84 -0.47
C SER A 37 -20.66 -5.34 -0.15
N PRO A 38 -21.40 -4.45 -0.82
CA PRO A 38 -21.36 -3.02 -0.52
C PRO A 38 -21.69 -2.69 0.93
N ILE A 39 -22.63 -3.41 1.55
CA ILE A 39 -23.01 -3.22 2.96
C ILE A 39 -21.82 -3.56 3.87
N ARG A 40 -21.08 -4.62 3.60
CA ARG A 40 -19.91 -4.98 4.41
C ARG A 40 -18.77 -3.97 4.26
N LEU A 41 -18.59 -3.41 3.08
CA LEU A 41 -17.63 -2.31 2.88
C LEU A 41 -18.04 -1.05 3.69
N GLN A 42 -19.34 -0.71 3.75
CA GLN A 42 -19.85 0.36 4.58
C GLN A 42 -19.62 0.09 6.07
N ILE A 43 -19.84 -1.14 6.53
CA ILE A 43 -19.55 -1.54 7.92
C ILE A 43 -18.06 -1.35 8.24
N LEU A 44 -17.15 -1.81 7.38
CA LEU A 44 -15.71 -1.60 7.57
C LEU A 44 -15.35 -0.12 7.62
N ALA A 45 -15.94 0.70 6.75
CA ALA A 45 -15.73 2.15 6.74
C ALA A 45 -16.20 2.83 8.05
N LEU A 46 -17.28 2.36 8.67
CA LEU A 46 -17.73 2.84 9.99
C LEU A 46 -16.78 2.42 11.12
N LEU A 47 -16.23 1.21 11.03
CA LEU A 47 -15.41 0.61 12.09
C LEU A 47 -13.92 0.99 12.04
N LYS A 48 -13.48 1.69 10.99
CA LYS A 48 -12.05 2.06 10.83
C LYS A 48 -11.53 2.97 11.95
N ASP A 49 -12.36 3.89 12.43
CA ASP A 49 -11.96 4.95 13.35
C ASP A 49 -12.51 4.75 14.77
N CYS A 50 -13.55 3.92 14.93
CA CYS A 50 -14.20 3.76 16.24
C CYS A 50 -14.89 2.39 16.39
N ALA A 51 -14.90 1.90 17.62
CA ALA A 51 -15.65 0.71 17.97
C ALA A 51 -17.16 1.02 18.09
N MET A 52 -18.00 0.18 17.46
CA MET A 52 -19.45 0.31 17.47
C MET A 52 -20.14 -1.00 17.84
N SER A 53 -21.30 -0.91 18.48
CA SER A 53 -22.16 -2.06 18.70
C SER A 53 -22.92 -2.44 17.43
N VAL A 54 -23.36 -3.71 17.36
CA VAL A 54 -24.16 -4.20 16.22
C VAL A 54 -25.43 -3.37 16.03
N GLN A 55 -26.06 -2.92 17.13
CA GLN A 55 -27.26 -2.06 17.08
C GLN A 55 -26.96 -0.68 16.49
N GLU A 56 -25.82 -0.06 16.87
CA GLU A 56 -25.42 1.25 16.32
C GLU A 56 -25.16 1.16 14.82
N ILE A 57 -24.47 0.10 14.36
CA ILE A 57 -24.22 -0.13 12.95
C ILE A 57 -25.55 -0.33 12.19
N ALA A 58 -26.44 -1.16 12.72
CA ALA A 58 -27.78 -1.40 12.15
C ALA A 58 -28.59 -0.10 12.01
N HIS A 59 -28.54 0.74 13.03
CA HIS A 59 -29.22 2.04 13.03
C HIS A 59 -28.66 2.99 11.98
N ILE A 60 -27.32 3.11 11.90
CA ILE A 60 -26.66 4.03 10.95
C ILE A 60 -26.93 3.60 9.51
N LEU A 61 -26.87 2.30 9.23
CA LEU A 61 -27.08 1.75 7.88
C LEU A 61 -28.55 1.55 7.54
N ASN A 62 -29.47 1.78 8.49
CA ASN A 62 -30.89 1.58 8.35
C ASN A 62 -31.27 0.15 7.85
N ILE A 63 -30.66 -0.86 8.46
CA ILE A 63 -30.91 -2.28 8.17
C ILE A 63 -31.26 -3.04 9.46
N PRO A 64 -31.98 -4.18 9.37
CA PRO A 64 -32.31 -4.97 10.53
C PRO A 64 -31.07 -5.44 11.30
N VAL A 65 -31.15 -5.48 12.64
CA VAL A 65 -30.07 -5.95 13.52
C VAL A 65 -29.67 -7.39 13.18
N SER A 66 -30.65 -8.24 12.84
CA SER A 66 -30.40 -9.63 12.43
C SER A 66 -29.54 -9.73 11.16
N SER A 67 -29.85 -8.91 10.16
CA SER A 67 -29.05 -8.82 8.93
C SER A 67 -27.66 -8.29 9.19
N THR A 68 -27.55 -7.25 10.03
CA THR A 68 -26.25 -6.69 10.45
C THR A 68 -25.41 -7.77 11.12
N ALA A 69 -25.98 -8.58 12.01
CA ALA A 69 -25.25 -9.66 12.68
C ALA A 69 -24.68 -10.70 11.69
N VAL A 70 -25.41 -11.02 10.60
CA VAL A 70 -24.91 -11.90 9.55
C VAL A 70 -23.71 -11.28 8.81
N HIS A 71 -23.79 -9.99 8.48
CA HIS A 71 -22.68 -9.29 7.84
C HIS A 71 -21.46 -9.20 8.75
N ILE A 72 -21.65 -8.91 10.03
CA ILE A 72 -20.60 -8.88 11.07
C ILE A 72 -19.91 -10.24 11.16
N ARG A 73 -20.70 -11.34 11.23
CA ARG A 73 -20.13 -12.70 11.28
C ARG A 73 -19.25 -12.98 10.05
N CYS A 74 -19.69 -12.62 8.86
CA CYS A 74 -18.91 -12.82 7.63
C CYS A 74 -17.59 -12.06 7.64
N LEU A 75 -17.56 -10.82 8.18
CA LEU A 75 -16.36 -10.02 8.34
C LEU A 75 -15.44 -10.58 9.42
N GLU A 76 -16.01 -11.12 10.51
CA GLU A 76 -15.27 -11.74 11.60
C GLU A 76 -14.62 -13.07 11.16
N ASP A 77 -15.36 -13.91 10.43
CA ASP A 77 -14.86 -15.17 9.84
C ASP A 77 -13.67 -14.90 8.90
N ALA A 78 -13.68 -13.77 8.18
CA ALA A 78 -12.58 -13.32 7.36
C ALA A 78 -11.47 -12.60 8.16
N GLN A 79 -11.61 -12.48 9.48
CA GLN A 79 -10.67 -11.79 10.37
C GLN A 79 -10.40 -10.31 10.01
N LEU A 80 -11.37 -9.64 9.40
CA LEU A 80 -11.28 -8.22 9.05
C LEU A 80 -11.74 -7.33 10.20
N ILE A 81 -12.51 -7.87 11.13
CA ILE A 81 -12.98 -7.20 12.35
C ILE A 81 -12.76 -8.10 13.57
N ILE A 82 -12.69 -7.47 14.73
CA ILE A 82 -12.71 -8.12 16.03
C ILE A 82 -14.00 -7.72 16.75
N THR A 83 -14.60 -8.66 17.46
CA THR A 83 -15.79 -8.41 18.29
C THR A 83 -15.51 -8.78 19.74
N GLU A 84 -16.00 -7.93 20.64
CA GLU A 84 -15.96 -8.16 22.09
C GLU A 84 -17.34 -7.99 22.71
N VAL A 85 -17.63 -8.78 23.72
CA VAL A 85 -18.82 -8.61 24.54
C VAL A 85 -18.49 -7.67 25.67
N GLN A 86 -19.16 -6.52 25.73
CA GLN A 86 -18.97 -5.50 26.76
C GLN A 86 -20.26 -5.32 27.56
N PRO A 87 -20.19 -4.90 28.85
CA PRO A 87 -21.37 -4.52 29.62
C PRO A 87 -22.09 -3.37 28.95
N GLY A 88 -23.41 -3.47 28.81
CA GLY A 88 -24.28 -2.44 28.30
C GLY A 88 -25.31 -2.00 29.32
N ASN A 89 -26.05 -0.91 29.02
CA ASN A 89 -27.06 -0.36 29.94
C ASN A 89 -28.20 -1.33 30.26
N HIS A 90 -28.45 -2.33 29.40
CA HIS A 90 -29.50 -3.34 29.55
C HIS A 90 -28.97 -4.76 29.28
N GLY A 91 -27.84 -5.11 29.86
CA GLY A 91 -27.18 -6.42 29.66
C GLY A 91 -25.86 -6.32 28.91
N SER A 92 -25.50 -7.38 28.17
CA SER A 92 -24.28 -7.40 27.35
C SER A 92 -24.52 -6.90 25.94
N MET A 93 -23.56 -6.16 25.39
CA MET A 93 -23.58 -5.74 23.99
C MET A 93 -22.35 -6.26 23.27
N ARG A 94 -22.50 -6.63 22.02
CA ARG A 94 -21.41 -7.01 21.13
C ARG A 94 -20.88 -5.78 20.43
N VAL A 95 -19.63 -5.44 20.67
CA VAL A 95 -18.93 -4.29 20.12
C VAL A 95 -17.91 -4.76 19.09
N CYS A 96 -17.85 -4.10 17.95
CA CYS A 96 -17.03 -4.45 16.80
C CYS A 96 -16.03 -3.33 16.53
N ILE A 97 -14.85 -3.69 16.03
CA ILE A 97 -13.83 -2.75 15.52
C ILE A 97 -13.12 -3.37 14.32
N CYS A 98 -12.68 -2.57 13.36
CA CYS A 98 -11.83 -3.02 12.27
C CYS A 98 -10.45 -3.42 12.80
N SER A 99 -10.03 -4.67 12.56
CA SER A 99 -8.70 -5.18 12.96
C SER A 99 -7.65 -4.92 11.89
N MET A 100 -8.06 -4.75 10.64
CA MET A 100 -7.20 -4.57 9.48
C MET A 100 -6.88 -3.09 9.26
N GLN A 101 -5.63 -2.80 8.88
CA GLN A 101 -5.22 -1.48 8.39
C GLN A 101 -4.94 -1.51 6.90
N THR A 102 -4.20 -2.50 6.45
CA THR A 102 -3.84 -2.67 5.04
C THR A 102 -4.11 -4.10 4.59
N PHE A 103 -4.59 -4.26 3.37
CA PHE A 103 -4.70 -5.55 2.70
C PHE A 103 -3.96 -5.48 1.36
N THR A 104 -2.94 -6.31 1.21
CA THR A 104 -2.14 -6.42 -0.01
C THR A 104 -2.27 -7.81 -0.61
N LEU A 105 -2.71 -7.88 -1.86
CA LEU A 105 -2.76 -9.10 -2.64
C LEU A 105 -1.70 -9.03 -3.74
N SER A 106 -0.64 -9.83 -3.60
CA SER A 106 0.43 -9.95 -4.58
C SER A 106 0.14 -11.10 -5.56
N THR A 107 0.43 -10.88 -6.83
CA THR A 107 0.39 -11.90 -7.89
C THR A 107 1.78 -12.37 -8.27
N VAL A 108 2.81 -11.70 -7.79
CA VAL A 108 4.21 -11.97 -8.13
C VAL A 108 4.75 -13.08 -7.24
N ASN A 109 5.34 -14.11 -7.85
CA ASN A 109 6.06 -15.12 -7.08
C ASN A 109 7.37 -14.50 -6.56
N PRO A 110 7.60 -14.40 -5.24
CA PRO A 110 8.81 -13.82 -4.69
C PRO A 110 10.08 -14.61 -5.11
N GLU A 111 9.95 -15.90 -5.41
CA GLU A 111 11.06 -16.71 -5.93
C GLU A 111 11.36 -16.42 -7.41
N LEU A 112 10.35 -15.97 -8.18
CA LEU A 112 10.51 -15.54 -9.58
C LEU A 112 10.78 -14.04 -9.70
N SER A 113 10.53 -13.25 -8.65
CA SER A 113 10.94 -11.84 -8.59
C SER A 113 12.46 -11.68 -8.49
N ALA A 114 13.18 -12.75 -8.16
CA ALA A 114 14.62 -12.83 -8.32
C ALA A 114 15.03 -13.04 -9.79
N VAL A 115 14.10 -13.41 -10.68
CA VAL A 115 14.27 -13.24 -12.12
C VAL A 115 13.77 -11.83 -12.42
N ASP A 116 14.70 -10.92 -12.23
CA ASP A 116 14.59 -9.52 -12.54
C ASP A 116 13.98 -9.34 -13.94
N ASN A 117 12.68 -9.00 -14.00
CA ASN A 117 12.05 -8.52 -15.24
C ASN A 117 12.48 -7.07 -15.54
N SER A 118 13.41 -6.52 -14.75
CA SER A 118 14.14 -5.36 -15.14
C SER A 118 15.13 -5.75 -16.22
N VAL A 119 15.00 -5.19 -17.37
CA VAL A 119 16.07 -5.17 -18.37
C VAL A 119 17.14 -4.28 -17.77
N SER A 120 18.14 -4.89 -17.14
CA SER A 120 19.32 -4.18 -16.68
C SER A 120 20.13 -3.77 -17.92
N ILE A 121 19.93 -2.53 -18.33
CA ILE A 121 20.77 -1.91 -19.34
C ILE A 121 21.88 -1.20 -18.56
N GLU A 122 23.09 -1.68 -18.67
CA GLU A 122 24.26 -0.92 -18.25
C GLU A 122 24.42 0.26 -19.19
N MET A 123 23.86 1.41 -18.78
CA MET A 123 24.06 2.67 -19.48
C MET A 123 25.13 3.46 -18.72
N PRO A 124 26.34 3.60 -19.27
CA PRO A 124 27.36 4.46 -18.66
C PRO A 124 26.82 5.88 -18.52
N ILE A 125 26.82 6.40 -17.31
CA ILE A 125 26.38 7.77 -17.05
C ILE A 125 27.20 8.74 -17.91
N GLY A 126 26.50 9.67 -18.57
CA GLY A 126 27.15 10.64 -19.45
C GLY A 126 27.35 10.22 -20.91
N HIS A 127 27.10 8.99 -21.29
CA HIS A 127 27.19 8.49 -22.66
C HIS A 127 25.85 8.57 -23.40
N TYR A 128 25.20 9.70 -23.37
CA TYR A 128 23.93 9.95 -24.06
C TYR A 128 24.11 10.98 -25.18
N PHE A 129 23.31 10.86 -26.19
CA PHE A 129 23.27 11.79 -27.31
C PHE A 129 22.44 13.05 -27.02
N GLN A 130 21.32 12.88 -26.34
CA GLN A 130 20.41 13.97 -25.99
C GLN A 130 19.96 13.84 -24.55
N CYS A 131 19.92 14.97 -23.85
CA CYS A 131 19.43 15.07 -22.49
C CYS A 131 18.36 16.16 -22.41
N LYS A 132 17.24 15.87 -21.74
CA LYS A 132 16.25 16.87 -21.31
C LYS A 132 16.04 16.72 -19.84
N ILE A 133 16.44 17.73 -19.08
CA ILE A 133 16.41 17.72 -17.64
C ILE A 133 16.13 19.13 -17.09
N GLU A 134 15.49 19.20 -15.96
CA GLU A 134 15.18 20.44 -15.25
C GLU A 134 15.87 20.45 -13.87
N PRO A 135 16.20 21.63 -13.33
CA PRO A 135 16.68 21.76 -11.95
C PRO A 135 15.62 21.22 -10.95
N THR A 136 15.98 20.60 -9.86
CA THR A 136 17.35 20.35 -9.34
C THR A 136 17.97 19.13 -10.01
N CYS A 137 19.17 19.28 -10.54
CA CYS A 137 19.85 18.20 -11.25
C CYS A 137 21.37 18.40 -11.21
N GLY A 138 22.12 17.33 -11.41
CA GLY A 138 23.57 17.43 -11.51
C GLY A 138 24.24 16.07 -11.72
N LEU A 139 25.54 16.15 -11.96
CA LEU A 139 26.45 15.03 -12.11
C LEU A 139 27.60 15.17 -11.13
N ALA A 140 28.12 14.05 -10.64
CA ALA A 140 29.33 14.03 -9.81
C ALA A 140 30.24 12.87 -10.20
N ASP A 141 31.54 13.07 -10.01
CA ASP A 141 32.58 12.07 -10.07
C ASP A 141 33.24 11.88 -8.69
N GLU A 142 34.36 11.20 -8.62
CA GLU A 142 35.09 10.94 -7.39
C GLU A 142 35.65 12.23 -6.74
N ASN A 143 35.73 13.35 -7.48
CA ASN A 143 36.27 14.64 -7.01
C ASN A 143 35.13 15.60 -6.58
N GLY A 144 33.88 15.26 -6.82
CA GLY A 144 32.70 16.08 -6.49
C GLY A 144 31.81 16.39 -7.66
N ALA A 145 31.07 17.50 -7.58
CA ALA A 145 30.13 17.89 -8.63
C ALA A 145 30.88 18.27 -9.92
N ILE A 146 30.41 17.76 -11.04
CA ILE A 146 30.91 18.07 -12.38
C ILE A 146 30.34 19.41 -12.79
N ASP A 147 31.23 20.37 -13.06
CA ASP A 147 30.92 21.74 -13.46
C ASP A 147 30.01 22.48 -12.45
N MET A 148 28.88 23.03 -12.89
CA MET A 148 27.99 23.78 -12.02
C MET A 148 27.03 22.88 -11.27
N TYR A 149 26.95 23.07 -9.96
CA TYR A 149 25.95 22.42 -9.12
C TYR A 149 24.55 22.88 -9.52
N ASP A 150 23.61 21.94 -9.58
CA ASP A 150 22.19 22.17 -9.85
C ASP A 150 21.88 22.85 -11.21
N SER A 151 22.68 22.55 -12.22
CA SER A 151 22.54 23.14 -13.55
C SER A 151 22.38 22.08 -14.65
N PRO A 152 21.36 22.21 -15.53
CA PRO A 152 21.22 21.35 -16.69
C PRO A 152 22.43 21.40 -17.66
N SER A 153 23.21 22.46 -17.62
CA SER A 153 24.41 22.60 -18.47
C SER A 153 25.49 21.57 -18.17
N SER A 154 25.56 21.07 -16.93
CA SER A 154 26.49 20.00 -16.55
C SER A 154 26.30 18.74 -17.37
N PHE A 155 25.07 18.47 -17.83
CA PHE A 155 24.73 17.31 -18.66
C PHE A 155 25.21 17.42 -20.10
N TYR A 156 25.66 18.59 -20.51
CA TYR A 156 26.28 18.82 -21.84
C TYR A 156 27.79 19.00 -21.75
N SER A 157 28.35 18.96 -20.56
CA SER A 157 29.78 19.08 -20.34
C SER A 157 30.56 17.93 -20.97
N PRO A 158 31.77 18.18 -21.51
CA PRO A 158 32.70 17.13 -21.92
C PRO A 158 33.07 16.16 -20.79
N ASN A 159 33.07 16.66 -19.53
CA ASN A 159 33.37 15.84 -18.36
C ASN A 159 32.26 14.91 -17.92
N ARG A 160 31.05 15.02 -18.47
CA ARG A 160 29.89 14.18 -18.11
C ARG A 160 30.16 12.68 -18.24
N THR A 161 31.08 12.27 -19.11
CA THR A 161 31.46 10.87 -19.32
C THR A 161 32.22 10.27 -18.13
N LYS A 162 32.70 11.11 -17.20
CA LYS A 162 33.37 10.70 -15.96
C LYS A 162 32.38 10.54 -14.79
N ALA A 163 31.10 10.89 -15.00
CA ALA A 163 30.10 10.85 -13.95
C ALA A 163 29.89 9.43 -13.41
N GLN A 164 29.86 9.32 -12.10
CA GLN A 164 29.57 8.10 -11.36
C GLN A 164 28.25 8.20 -10.61
N LEU A 165 27.75 9.43 -10.40
CA LEU A 165 26.50 9.73 -9.76
C LEU A 165 25.76 10.81 -10.54
N LEU A 166 24.45 10.65 -10.64
CA LEU A 166 23.56 11.71 -11.12
C LEU A 166 22.37 11.88 -10.15
N TRP A 167 21.84 13.08 -10.07
CA TRP A 167 20.62 13.38 -9.35
C TRP A 167 19.70 14.27 -10.19
N PHE A 168 18.39 14.11 -10.00
CA PHE A 168 17.37 14.93 -10.65
C PHE A 168 16.07 14.89 -9.85
N ARG A 169 15.30 15.97 -9.91
CA ARG A 169 14.07 16.08 -9.13
C ARG A 169 12.91 15.33 -9.78
N GLN A 170 12.70 15.52 -11.08
CA GLN A 170 11.68 14.83 -11.90
C GLN A 170 12.00 15.02 -13.40
N GLY A 171 11.61 14.04 -14.24
CA GLY A 171 11.56 14.24 -15.68
C GLY A 171 12.89 14.16 -16.42
N LEU A 172 13.79 13.25 -16.03
CA LEU A 172 14.97 12.95 -16.84
C LEU A 172 14.58 12.19 -18.12
N SER A 173 14.98 12.68 -19.27
CA SER A 173 14.95 11.96 -20.54
C SER A 173 16.35 11.94 -21.14
N LEU A 174 16.89 10.72 -21.28
CA LEU A 174 18.17 10.48 -21.94
C LEU A 174 17.94 9.63 -23.18
N ILE A 175 18.49 10.05 -24.32
CA ILE A 175 18.48 9.28 -25.56
C ILE A 175 19.88 8.74 -25.78
N HIS A 176 19.99 7.43 -25.77
CA HIS A 176 21.22 6.70 -26.03
C HIS A 176 21.15 6.09 -27.43
N ILE A 177 22.18 6.28 -28.23
CA ILE A 177 22.33 5.62 -29.52
C ILE A 177 23.51 4.68 -29.37
N SER A 178 23.22 3.36 -29.35
CA SER A 178 24.27 2.35 -29.55
C SER A 178 24.60 2.31 -31.04
N GLU A 179 25.83 2.58 -31.38
CA GLU A 179 26.30 2.29 -32.74
C GLU A 179 26.27 0.78 -32.98
N PRO A 180 25.97 0.34 -34.24
CA PRO A 180 25.88 -1.06 -34.63
C PRO A 180 27.21 -1.81 -34.51
#